data_18fba0a15c2b1d6bf0ff38474b440c03
#
_entry.id   18fba0a15c2b1d6bf0ff38474b440c03
#
_cell.length_a   1.000
_cell.length_b   1.000
_cell.length_c   1.000
_cell.angle_alpha   90.00
_cell.angle_beta   90.00
_cell.angle_gamma   90.00
#
_symmetry.space_group_name_H-M   'P 1'
#
loop_
_entity.id
_entity.type
_entity.pdbx_description
1 polymer ?
#
loop_
_entity_poly.entity_id
_entity_poly.type
_entity_poly.pdbx_seq_one_letter_code
_entity_poly.pdbx_strand_id
1 'polypeptide(L)'
;MNKKIKDTLNYIIELQPDITLKRLQSILYLTHAYTIALDDKPLSTEKFRAWHSGPTLKSVHNKFKNYKTLTRLNGISELTEDEKDLIEDIIYLYSQFSDETLSEHIRTTDVAYIEARHGLRSLDPCHNELSNETTRQQYLELIND
;
A
#
# COMPACT_ATOMS: atom_id res chain seq x y z
N MET A 1 -5.57 -9.61 9.67
CA MET A 1 -5.51 -9.23 8.24
C MET A 1 -6.84 -9.56 7.59
N ASN A 2 -7.49 -8.57 6.99
CA ASN A 2 -8.79 -8.85 6.39
C ASN A 2 -8.67 -9.53 5.02
N LYS A 3 -9.78 -10.10 4.57
CA LYS A 3 -9.82 -10.93 3.35
C LYS A 3 -9.37 -10.17 2.10
N LYS A 4 -9.82 -8.93 1.92
CA LYS A 4 -9.48 -8.15 0.73
C LYS A 4 -7.99 -7.85 0.66
N ILE A 5 -7.36 -7.53 1.79
CA ILE A 5 -5.91 -7.34 1.85
C ILE A 5 -5.19 -8.64 1.51
N LYS A 6 -5.65 -9.76 2.07
CA LYS A 6 -5.04 -11.06 1.78
C LYS A 6 -5.13 -11.41 0.29
N ASP A 7 -6.30 -11.25 -0.31
CA ASP A 7 -6.49 -11.51 -1.74
C ASP A 7 -5.62 -10.59 -2.59
N THR A 8 -5.54 -9.32 -2.22
CA THR A 8 -4.73 -8.33 -2.94
C THR A 8 -3.24 -8.66 -2.87
N LEU A 9 -2.71 -8.93 -1.67
CA LEU A 9 -1.29 -9.27 -1.55
C LEU A 9 -0.95 -10.57 -2.25
N ASN A 10 -1.85 -11.55 -2.21
CA ASN A 10 -1.64 -12.82 -2.92
C ASN A 10 -1.52 -12.60 -4.43
N TYR A 11 -2.38 -11.74 -4.99
CA TYR A 11 -2.32 -11.42 -6.40
C TYR A 11 -1.03 -10.68 -6.78
N ILE A 12 -0.61 -9.74 -5.95
CA ILE A 12 0.66 -9.02 -6.16
C ILE A 12 1.84 -10.00 -6.14
N ILE A 13 1.88 -10.90 -5.16
CA ILE A 13 2.95 -11.91 -5.06
C ILE A 13 2.93 -12.85 -6.26
N GLU A 14 1.74 -13.24 -6.74
CA GLU A 14 1.59 -14.07 -7.93
C GLU A 14 2.18 -13.40 -9.17
N LEU A 15 1.92 -12.09 -9.33
CA LEU A 15 2.43 -11.32 -10.46
C LEU A 15 3.93 -10.99 -10.31
N GLN A 16 4.41 -10.85 -9.10
CA GLN A 16 5.79 -10.50 -8.79
C GLN A 16 6.37 -11.42 -7.71
N PRO A 17 6.76 -12.67 -8.07
CA PRO A 17 7.18 -13.66 -7.08
C PRO A 17 8.40 -13.27 -6.25
N ASP A 18 9.26 -12.38 -6.76
CA ASP A 18 10.47 -11.95 -6.07
C ASP A 18 10.30 -10.62 -5.33
N ILE A 19 9.05 -10.17 -5.15
CA ILE A 19 8.78 -8.88 -4.51
C ILE A 19 9.30 -8.84 -3.08
N THR A 20 9.90 -7.70 -2.71
CA THR A 20 10.33 -7.46 -1.33
C THR A 20 9.15 -7.03 -0.46
N LEU A 21 9.28 -7.20 0.85
CA LEU A 21 8.25 -6.71 1.77
C LEU A 21 8.07 -5.20 1.65
N LYS A 22 9.15 -4.46 1.49
CA LYS A 22 9.11 -3.01 1.30
C LYS A 22 8.27 -2.63 0.09
N ARG A 23 8.51 -3.27 -1.05
CA ARG A 23 7.75 -2.99 -2.27
C ARG A 23 6.29 -3.44 -2.13
N LEU A 24 6.05 -4.58 -1.50
CA LEU A 24 4.69 -5.06 -1.26
C LEU A 24 3.88 -4.05 -0.46
N GLN A 25 4.44 -3.49 0.62
CA GLN A 25 3.76 -2.47 1.41
C GLN A 25 3.45 -1.23 0.57
N SER A 26 4.39 -0.78 -0.25
CA SER A 26 4.18 0.36 -1.14
C SER A 26 3.06 0.12 -2.15
N ILE A 27 3.06 -1.03 -2.81
CA ILE A 27 2.01 -1.38 -3.80
C ILE A 27 0.66 -1.56 -3.12
N LEU A 28 0.61 -2.19 -1.94
CA LEU A 28 -0.62 -2.32 -1.17
C LEU A 28 -1.19 -0.95 -0.81
N TYR A 29 -0.34 -0.03 -0.35
CA TYR A 29 -0.80 1.30 0.01
C TYR A 29 -1.35 2.05 -1.21
N LEU A 30 -0.64 2.02 -2.33
CA LEU A 30 -1.09 2.70 -3.54
C LEU A 30 -2.40 2.10 -4.06
N THR A 31 -2.53 0.78 -4.02
CA THR A 31 -3.79 0.11 -4.40
C THR A 31 -4.93 0.56 -3.49
N HIS A 32 -4.67 0.64 -2.18
CA HIS A 32 -5.63 1.14 -1.21
C HIS A 32 -6.04 2.59 -1.51
N ALA A 33 -5.05 3.46 -1.78
CA ALA A 33 -5.30 4.87 -2.06
C ALA A 33 -6.16 5.07 -3.31
N TYR A 34 -5.83 4.38 -4.40
CA TYR A 34 -6.61 4.47 -5.63
C TYR A 34 -8.00 3.83 -5.47
N THR A 35 -8.12 2.76 -4.68
CA THR A 35 -9.42 2.13 -4.40
C THR A 35 -10.35 3.10 -3.65
N ILE A 36 -9.84 3.79 -2.63
CA ILE A 36 -10.61 4.80 -1.90
C ILE A 36 -11.07 5.91 -2.85
N ALA A 37 -10.18 6.37 -3.73
CA ALA A 37 -10.50 7.43 -4.66
C ALA A 37 -11.56 7.00 -5.68
N LEU A 38 -11.48 5.79 -6.20
CA LEU A 38 -12.38 5.29 -7.24
C LEU A 38 -13.72 4.82 -6.68
N ASP A 39 -13.70 4.11 -5.55
CA ASP A 39 -14.87 3.38 -5.03
C ASP A 39 -15.42 3.94 -3.72
N ASP A 40 -14.74 4.93 -3.13
CA ASP A 40 -15.07 5.51 -1.82
C ASP A 40 -15.15 4.44 -0.71
N LYS A 41 -14.33 3.39 -0.84
CA LYS A 41 -14.25 2.28 0.12
C LYS A 41 -12.80 1.94 0.38
N PRO A 42 -12.41 1.75 1.65
CA PRO A 42 -11.05 1.33 1.95
C PRO A 42 -10.81 -0.11 1.53
N LEU A 43 -9.60 -0.40 1.06
CA LEU A 43 -9.17 -1.76 0.77
C LEU A 43 -9.05 -2.56 2.06
N SER A 44 -8.67 -1.89 3.14
CA SER A 44 -8.39 -2.49 4.44
C SER A 44 -9.23 -1.84 5.52
N THR A 45 -9.76 -2.65 6.46
CA THR A 45 -10.34 -2.15 7.70
C THR A 45 -9.26 -1.74 8.70
N GLU A 46 -8.08 -2.37 8.60
CA GLU A 46 -6.90 -1.95 9.34
C GLU A 46 -6.32 -0.69 8.68
N LYS A 47 -5.95 0.31 9.50
CA LYS A 47 -5.38 1.56 9.01
C LYS A 47 -3.90 1.39 8.69
N PHE A 48 -3.46 2.02 7.60
CA PHE A 48 -2.04 2.19 7.35
C PHE A 48 -1.45 3.16 8.36
N ARG A 49 -0.23 2.89 8.79
CA ARG A 49 0.49 3.70 9.78
C ARG A 49 1.68 4.38 9.14
N ALA A 50 2.01 5.56 9.66
CA ALA A 50 3.07 6.41 9.09
C ALA A 50 4.44 6.03 9.65
N TRP A 51 4.88 4.79 9.41
CA TRP A 51 6.22 4.34 9.80
C TRP A 51 7.29 5.10 9.03
N HIS A 52 8.51 5.18 9.59
CA HIS A 52 9.60 5.91 8.95
C HIS A 52 9.95 5.38 7.56
N SER A 53 9.67 4.11 7.30
CA SER A 53 9.93 3.45 6.00
C SER A 53 8.83 3.66 4.97
N GLY A 54 7.73 4.33 5.34
CA GLY A 54 6.58 4.56 4.48
C GLY A 54 5.29 4.02 5.09
N PRO A 55 4.16 4.25 4.44
CA PRO A 55 2.88 3.70 4.91
C PRO A 55 2.94 2.18 5.04
N THR A 56 2.51 1.67 6.18
CA THR A 56 2.69 0.25 6.52
C THR A 56 1.44 -0.32 7.17
N LEU A 57 1.02 -1.51 6.73
CA LEU A 57 0.06 -2.34 7.45
C LEU A 57 0.82 -3.22 8.42
N LYS A 58 0.57 -3.04 9.70
CA LYS A 58 1.26 -3.79 10.75
C LYS A 58 1.04 -5.29 10.64
N SER A 59 -0.17 -5.74 10.29
CA SER A 59 -0.48 -7.16 10.13
C SER A 59 0.36 -7.81 9.03
N VAL A 60 0.55 -7.12 7.92
CA VAL A 60 1.37 -7.60 6.80
C VAL A 60 2.85 -7.64 7.21
N HIS A 61 3.34 -6.60 7.87
CA HIS A 61 4.70 -6.58 8.39
C HIS A 61 4.95 -7.75 9.34
N ASN A 62 4.08 -7.97 10.31
CA ASN A 62 4.24 -9.03 11.29
C ASN A 62 4.20 -10.42 10.64
N LYS A 63 3.42 -10.58 9.57
CA LYS A 63 3.34 -11.87 8.86
C LYS A 63 4.63 -12.19 8.13
N PHE A 64 5.23 -11.20 7.47
CA PHE A 64 6.32 -11.45 6.51
C PHE A 64 7.71 -10.99 6.96
N LYS A 65 7.85 -10.33 8.10
CA LYS A 65 9.12 -9.70 8.52
C LYS A 65 10.31 -10.66 8.56
N ASN A 66 10.08 -11.96 8.77
CA ASN A 66 11.11 -12.97 8.84
C ASN A 66 11.23 -13.85 7.60
N TYR A 67 10.45 -13.53 6.54
CA TYR A 67 10.49 -14.32 5.31
C TYR A 67 11.61 -13.78 4.39
N LYS A 68 12.39 -14.69 3.83
CA LYS A 68 13.35 -14.32 2.76
C LYS A 68 12.61 -14.07 1.45
N THR A 69 11.67 -14.96 1.13
CA THR A 69 10.84 -14.86 -0.06
C THR A 69 9.39 -14.85 0.39
N LEU A 70 8.63 -13.88 -0.06
CA LEU A 70 7.22 -13.77 0.29
C LEU A 70 6.45 -14.85 -0.47
N THR A 71 5.55 -15.53 0.25
CA THR A 71 4.74 -16.60 -0.32
C THR A 71 3.27 -16.30 -0.17
N ARG A 72 2.50 -16.81 -1.13
CA ARG A 72 1.05 -16.69 -1.12
C ARG A 72 0.45 -17.28 0.16
N LEU A 73 -0.50 -16.57 0.75
CA LEU A 73 -1.26 -17.05 1.90
C LEU A 73 -2.42 -17.93 1.43
N ASN A 74 -2.85 -18.86 2.30
CA ASN A 74 -3.94 -19.78 1.99
C ASN A 74 -5.26 -19.05 1.76
N GLY A 75 -6.08 -19.60 0.88
CA GLY A 75 -7.42 -19.10 0.60
C GLY A 75 -7.70 -18.98 -0.88
N ILE A 76 -8.97 -18.82 -1.21
CA ILE A 76 -9.44 -18.63 -2.58
C ILE A 76 -9.72 -17.15 -2.76
N SER A 77 -9.17 -16.56 -3.82
CA SER A 77 -9.34 -15.15 -4.13
C SER A 77 -10.79 -14.85 -4.53
N GLU A 78 -11.32 -13.75 -4.00
CA GLU A 78 -12.62 -13.20 -4.40
C GLU A 78 -12.46 -11.85 -5.12
N LEU A 79 -11.26 -11.57 -5.65
CA LEU A 79 -11.04 -10.35 -6.42
C LEU A 79 -11.85 -10.36 -7.72
N THR A 80 -12.50 -9.24 -8.02
CA THR A 80 -13.16 -9.04 -9.31
C THR A 80 -12.13 -8.74 -10.39
N GLU A 81 -12.53 -8.81 -11.66
CA GLU A 81 -11.65 -8.44 -12.76
C GLU A 81 -11.22 -6.98 -12.68
N ASP A 82 -12.12 -6.08 -12.28
CA ASP A 82 -11.79 -4.65 -12.12
C ASP A 82 -10.74 -4.45 -11.02
N GLU A 83 -10.85 -5.20 -9.92
CA GLU A 83 -9.86 -5.14 -8.84
C GLU A 83 -8.50 -5.64 -9.30
N LYS A 84 -8.48 -6.72 -10.05
CA LYS A 84 -7.23 -7.26 -10.64
C LYS A 84 -6.61 -6.27 -11.62
N ASP A 85 -7.43 -5.66 -12.47
CA ASP A 85 -6.96 -4.66 -13.44
C ASP A 85 -6.31 -3.47 -12.74
N LEU A 86 -6.90 -2.99 -11.64
CA LEU A 86 -6.31 -1.90 -10.86
C LEU A 86 -4.96 -2.28 -10.29
N ILE A 87 -4.84 -3.48 -9.72
CA ILE A 87 -3.57 -3.96 -9.18
C ILE A 87 -2.51 -4.02 -10.27
N GLU A 88 -2.86 -4.55 -11.44
CA GLU A 88 -1.94 -4.64 -12.58
C GLU A 88 -1.51 -3.25 -13.04
N ASP A 89 -2.44 -2.30 -13.11
CA ASP A 89 -2.15 -0.93 -13.49
C ASP A 89 -1.21 -0.25 -12.49
N ILE A 90 -1.42 -0.44 -11.20
CA ILE A 90 -0.55 0.11 -10.16
C ILE A 90 0.86 -0.47 -10.29
N ILE A 91 0.97 -1.78 -10.44
CA ILE A 91 2.27 -2.44 -10.63
C ILE A 91 2.99 -1.86 -11.84
N TYR A 92 2.29 -1.72 -12.96
CA TYR A 92 2.86 -1.18 -14.21
C TYR A 92 3.28 0.29 -14.05
N LEU A 93 2.41 1.11 -13.48
CA LEU A 93 2.62 2.55 -13.34
C LEU A 93 3.89 2.86 -12.55
N TYR A 94 4.18 2.07 -11.53
CA TYR A 94 5.33 2.27 -10.65
C TYR A 94 6.49 1.31 -10.92
N SER A 95 6.45 0.57 -12.05
CA SER A 95 7.44 -0.47 -12.36
C SER A 95 8.86 0.06 -12.55
N GLN A 96 9.02 1.32 -12.95
CA GLN A 96 10.34 1.92 -13.18
C GLN A 96 11.01 2.41 -11.90
N PHE A 97 10.26 2.51 -10.79
CA PHE A 97 10.84 2.88 -9.52
C PHE A 97 11.51 1.68 -8.86
N SER A 98 12.71 1.86 -8.31
CA SER A 98 13.28 0.89 -7.39
C SER A 98 12.44 0.86 -6.10
N ASP A 99 12.65 -0.15 -5.26
CA ASP A 99 11.91 -0.25 -4.00
C ASP A 99 12.12 0.99 -3.14
N GLU A 100 13.38 1.46 -3.03
CA GLU A 100 13.70 2.65 -2.25
C GLU A 100 13.12 3.92 -2.87
N THR A 101 13.24 4.08 -4.17
CA THR A 101 12.72 5.27 -4.87
C THR A 101 11.20 5.33 -4.78
N LEU A 102 10.52 4.19 -4.88
CA LEU A 102 9.06 4.13 -4.73
C LEU A 102 8.64 4.55 -3.31
N SER A 103 9.30 3.99 -2.30
CA SER A 103 9.04 4.36 -0.92
C SER A 103 9.29 5.86 -0.68
N GLU A 104 10.40 6.38 -1.20
CA GLU A 104 10.73 7.80 -1.09
C GLU A 104 9.69 8.67 -1.78
N HIS A 105 9.26 8.28 -2.97
CA HIS A 105 8.21 9.01 -3.70
C HIS A 105 6.94 9.14 -2.85
N ILE A 106 6.49 8.04 -2.24
CA ILE A 106 5.32 8.07 -1.36
C ILE A 106 5.57 8.96 -0.15
N ARG A 107 6.70 8.80 0.53
CA ARG A 107 7.03 9.55 1.74
C ARG A 107 7.11 11.05 1.51
N THR A 108 7.48 11.47 0.30
CA THR A 108 7.67 12.89 -0.02
C THR A 108 6.47 13.54 -0.70
N THR A 109 5.53 12.77 -1.22
CA THR A 109 4.39 13.31 -1.97
C THR A 109 3.02 12.99 -1.37
N ASP A 110 2.92 11.94 -0.55
CA ASP A 110 1.63 11.51 0.01
C ASP A 110 1.21 12.41 1.16
N VAL A 111 0.12 13.15 0.98
CA VAL A 111 -0.32 14.17 1.93
C VAL A 111 -0.72 13.54 3.28
N ALA A 112 -1.45 12.43 3.26
CA ALA A 112 -1.88 11.76 4.50
C ALA A 112 -0.67 11.29 5.31
N TYR A 113 0.35 10.77 4.63
CA TYR A 113 1.59 10.33 5.28
C TYR A 113 2.34 11.52 5.90
N ILE A 114 2.50 12.60 5.12
CA ILE A 114 3.21 13.79 5.56
C ILE A 114 2.50 14.41 6.78
N GLU A 115 1.18 14.52 6.72
CA GLU A 115 0.39 15.06 7.85
C GLU A 115 0.51 14.20 9.10
N ALA A 116 0.45 12.86 8.95
CA ALA A 116 0.54 11.95 10.08
C ALA A 116 1.91 12.03 10.77
N ARG A 117 2.95 12.42 10.06
CA ARG A 117 4.31 12.57 10.58
C ARG A 117 4.69 14.02 10.90
N HIS A 118 3.75 14.93 10.88
CA HIS A 118 4.03 16.35 11.09
C HIS A 118 4.86 16.58 12.38
N GLY A 119 5.94 17.34 12.26
CA GLY A 119 6.82 17.67 13.38
C GLY A 119 7.86 16.61 13.71
N LEU A 120 7.87 15.48 13.01
CA LEU A 120 8.85 14.41 13.23
C LEU A 120 9.99 14.47 12.22
N ARG A 121 11.16 13.96 12.65
CA ARG A 121 12.29 13.75 11.74
C ARG A 121 12.11 12.45 10.96
N SER A 122 12.86 12.29 9.87
CA SER A 122 12.66 11.16 8.95
C SER A 122 12.82 9.78 9.59
N LEU A 123 13.67 9.64 10.62
CA LEU A 123 13.87 8.35 11.28
C LEU A 123 13.12 8.21 12.60
N ASP A 124 12.35 9.21 13.00
CA ASP A 124 11.59 9.15 14.25
C ASP A 124 10.53 8.04 14.14
N PRO A 125 10.37 7.21 15.19
CA PRO A 125 9.28 6.25 15.23
C PRO A 125 7.91 6.95 15.19
N CYS A 126 6.96 6.37 14.47
CA CYS A 126 5.62 6.90 14.40
C CYS A 126 4.64 5.77 14.09
N HIS A 127 3.57 5.70 14.87
CA HIS A 127 2.48 4.73 14.67
C HIS A 127 1.15 5.43 14.38
N ASN A 128 1.18 6.71 14.03
CA ASN A 128 -0.02 7.46 13.69
C ASN A 128 -0.65 6.88 12.42
N GLU A 129 -1.97 6.81 12.43
CA GLU A 129 -2.75 6.30 11.31
C GLU A 129 -2.89 7.36 10.23
N LEU A 130 -2.88 6.93 8.97
CA LEU A 130 -3.15 7.81 7.83
C LEU A 130 -4.65 8.04 7.69
N SER A 131 -5.03 9.29 7.41
CA SER A 131 -6.43 9.66 7.18
C SER A 131 -6.90 9.15 5.81
N ASN A 132 -7.94 8.30 5.80
CA ASN A 132 -8.56 7.84 4.56
C ASN A 132 -9.18 9.00 3.77
N GLU A 133 -9.74 10.00 4.46
CA GLU A 133 -10.33 11.16 3.80
C GLU A 133 -9.27 12.00 3.07
N THR A 134 -8.14 12.25 3.72
CA THR A 134 -7.03 12.97 3.10
C THR A 134 -6.49 12.20 1.90
N THR A 135 -6.32 10.89 2.04
CA THR A 135 -5.89 10.01 0.95
C THR A 135 -6.87 10.09 -0.23
N ARG A 136 -8.16 10.00 0.05
CA ARG A 136 -9.19 10.09 -0.98
C ARG A 136 -9.11 11.40 -1.77
N GLN A 137 -9.00 12.52 -1.07
CA GLN A 137 -8.93 13.83 -1.72
C GLN A 137 -7.74 13.94 -2.66
N GLN A 138 -6.56 13.55 -2.20
CA GLN A 138 -5.35 13.64 -3.01
C GLN A 138 -5.44 12.77 -4.27
N TYR A 139 -5.81 11.50 -4.10
CA TYR A 139 -5.79 10.55 -5.22
C TYR A 139 -6.95 10.77 -6.19
N LEU A 140 -8.08 11.34 -5.75
CA LEU A 140 -9.12 11.81 -6.66
C LEU A 140 -8.59 12.91 -7.59
N GLU A 141 -7.83 13.85 -7.06
CA GLU A 141 -7.23 14.91 -7.87
C GLU A 141 -6.25 14.33 -8.90
N LEU A 142 -5.44 13.35 -8.50
CA LEU A 142 -4.51 12.69 -9.41
C LEU A 142 -5.24 11.98 -10.55
N ILE A 143 -6.36 11.32 -10.27
CA ILE A 143 -7.15 10.59 -11.27
C ILE A 143 -7.82 11.58 -12.24
N ASN A 144 -8.26 12.72 -11.76
CA ASN A 144 -9.01 13.70 -12.54
C ASN A 144 -8.14 14.70 -13.31
N ASP A 145 -6.84 14.63 -13.17
CA ASP A 145 -5.91 15.52 -13.90
C ASP A 145 -5.75 15.09 -15.36
#